data_d4d8f0258a3df443444fc4a7b03788b8
#
_entry.id   d4d8f0258a3df443444fc4a7b03788b8
#
_cell.length_a   1.000
_cell.length_b   1.000
_cell.length_c   1.000
_cell.angle_alpha   90.00
_cell.angle_beta   90.00
_cell.angle_gamma   90.00
#
_symmetry.space_group_name_H-M   'P 1'
#
loop_
_entity.id
_entity.type
_entity.pdbx_description
1 polymer ?
#
loop_
_entity_poly.entity_id
_entity_poly.type
_entity_poly.pdbx_seq_one_letter_code
_entity_poly.pdbx_strand_id
1 'polypeptide(L)'
;MDNKKLKSSWAAAFTVASVWFGTHVGAGFATGNQVVNYFVQYGWTAAIFPLLAMGILAVVMYIMMKFAKLSGFDNYKDTYRALYPKPWMEVFFEVFYIIIILAAVASCVDGAGGIVKSLIDLPDIICNLVIIALLILLSIFGVDLIIK
;
A
#
# COMPACT_ATOMS: atom_id res chain seq x y z
N MET A 1 4.79 4.78 -35.46
CA MET A 1 4.39 4.81 -34.03
C MET A 1 2.86 4.72 -33.99
N ASP A 2 2.40 3.54 -33.67
CA ASP A 2 0.97 3.19 -33.78
C ASP A 2 0.22 3.82 -32.58
N ASN A 3 -0.65 4.77 -32.90
CA ASN A 3 -1.44 5.53 -31.92
C ASN A 3 -2.60 4.65 -31.42
N LYS A 4 -2.26 3.54 -30.76
CA LYS A 4 -3.25 2.72 -30.05
C LYS A 4 -3.74 3.54 -28.85
N LYS A 5 -4.77 4.37 -29.06
CA LYS A 5 -5.52 5.03 -27.98
C LYS A 5 -5.93 3.95 -26.99
N LEU A 6 -5.18 3.83 -25.91
CA LEU A 6 -5.54 2.99 -24.77
C LEU A 6 -6.89 3.50 -24.27
N LYS A 7 -7.94 2.78 -24.61
CA LYS A 7 -9.29 3.05 -24.08
C LYS A 7 -9.16 2.97 -22.56
N SER A 8 -9.41 4.09 -21.90
CA SER A 8 -9.54 4.14 -20.45
C SER A 8 -10.70 3.22 -20.08
N SER A 9 -10.38 2.06 -19.51
CA SER A 9 -11.41 1.14 -19.02
C SER A 9 -11.77 1.55 -17.59
N TRP A 10 -13.04 1.81 -17.34
CA TRP A 10 -13.55 2.05 -15.98
C TRP A 10 -13.18 0.91 -15.03
N ALA A 11 -13.16 -0.34 -15.54
CA ALA A 11 -12.70 -1.49 -14.75
C ALA A 11 -11.25 -1.35 -14.30
N ALA A 12 -10.34 -0.95 -15.20
CA ALA A 12 -8.94 -0.73 -14.84
C ALA A 12 -8.78 0.42 -13.82
N ALA A 13 -9.53 1.51 -14.00
CA ALA A 13 -9.52 2.63 -13.06
C ALA A 13 -10.03 2.20 -11.67
N PHE A 14 -11.10 1.40 -11.62
CA PHE A 14 -11.64 0.87 -10.38
C PHE A 14 -10.66 -0.09 -9.69
N THR A 15 -9.98 -0.97 -10.45
CA THR A 15 -8.97 -1.89 -9.92
C THR A 15 -7.81 -1.10 -9.28
N VAL A 16 -7.27 -0.10 -9.99
CA VAL A 16 -6.18 0.74 -9.46
C VAL A 16 -6.63 1.49 -8.21
N ALA A 17 -7.84 2.07 -8.22
CA ALA A 17 -8.39 2.77 -7.06
C ALA A 17 -8.58 1.84 -5.86
N SER A 18 -9.06 0.61 -6.08
CA SER A 18 -9.25 -0.39 -5.02
C SER A 18 -7.94 -0.85 -4.40
N VAL A 19 -6.91 -1.10 -5.22
CA VAL A 19 -5.57 -1.44 -4.73
C VAL A 19 -4.99 -0.28 -3.94
N TRP A 20 -5.10 0.93 -4.46
CA TRP A 20 -4.61 2.13 -3.76
C TRP A 20 -5.32 2.34 -2.42
N PHE A 21 -6.65 2.22 -2.39
CA PHE A 21 -7.43 2.28 -1.16
C PHE A 21 -7.00 1.20 -0.17
N GLY A 22 -6.88 -0.05 -0.60
CA GLY A 22 -6.46 -1.18 0.25
C GLY A 22 -5.07 -1.00 0.85
N THR A 23 -4.12 -0.43 0.09
CA THR A 23 -2.77 -0.15 0.61
C THR A 23 -2.74 0.99 1.63
N HIS A 24 -3.68 1.94 1.57
CA HIS A 24 -3.76 3.06 2.52
C HIS A 24 -4.52 2.71 3.79
N VAL A 25 -5.55 1.85 3.69
CA VAL A 25 -6.35 1.40 4.84
C VAL A 25 -5.65 0.25 5.59
N GLY A 26 -4.34 0.33 5.78
CA GLY A 26 -3.60 -0.66 6.57
C GLY A 26 -4.12 -0.81 8.00
N ALA A 27 -3.54 -1.75 8.77
CA ALA A 27 -3.98 -2.09 10.12
C ALA A 27 -4.14 -0.88 11.06
N GLY A 28 -3.30 0.14 10.91
CA GLY A 28 -3.39 1.37 11.72
C GLY A 28 -4.67 2.18 11.50
N PHE A 29 -5.20 2.22 10.27
CA PHE A 29 -6.50 2.83 9.98
C PHE A 29 -7.65 1.92 10.39
N ALA A 30 -7.53 0.61 10.13
CA ALA A 30 -8.57 -0.36 10.48
C ALA A 30 -8.82 -0.44 11.99
N THR A 31 -7.77 -0.32 12.80
CA THR A 31 -7.90 -0.26 14.28
C THR A 31 -8.27 1.13 14.81
N GLY A 32 -8.32 2.14 13.96
CA GLY A 32 -8.55 3.54 14.35
C GLY A 32 -7.36 4.23 15.03
N ASN A 33 -6.28 3.51 15.30
CA ASN A 33 -5.12 4.05 16.02
C ASN A 33 -4.47 5.24 15.29
N GLN A 34 -4.30 5.14 13.98
CA GLN A 34 -3.77 6.24 13.18
C GLN A 34 -4.75 7.44 13.14
N VAL A 35 -6.05 7.18 13.08
CA VAL A 35 -7.07 8.24 13.08
C VAL A 35 -7.01 9.02 14.39
N VAL A 36 -6.94 8.32 15.51
CA VAL A 36 -6.86 8.96 16.83
C VAL A 36 -5.55 9.75 16.99
N ASN A 37 -4.41 9.15 16.69
CA ASN A 37 -3.11 9.76 16.94
C ASN A 37 -2.77 10.88 15.97
N TYR A 38 -3.21 10.82 14.72
CA TYR A 38 -2.82 11.82 13.71
C TYR A 38 -3.88 12.88 13.45
N PHE A 39 -5.16 12.61 13.75
CA PHE A 39 -6.23 13.51 13.37
C PHE A 39 -7.08 13.98 14.54
N VAL A 40 -7.57 13.09 15.39
CA VAL A 40 -8.58 13.42 16.43
C VAL A 40 -8.07 14.47 17.42
N GLN A 41 -6.79 14.44 17.76
CA GLN A 41 -6.19 15.42 18.69
C GLN A 41 -6.22 16.88 18.19
N TYR A 42 -6.46 17.09 16.89
CA TYR A 42 -6.52 18.44 16.29
C TYR A 42 -7.95 19.02 16.22
N GLY A 43 -8.92 18.37 16.86
CA GLY A 43 -10.29 18.85 16.95
C GLY A 43 -10.99 18.94 15.60
N TRP A 44 -11.64 20.08 15.29
CA TRP A 44 -12.43 20.23 14.06
C TRP A 44 -11.57 20.19 12.77
N THR A 45 -10.29 20.53 12.84
CA THR A 45 -9.37 20.46 11.70
C THR A 45 -9.07 19.01 11.27
N ALA A 46 -9.40 18.03 12.13
CA ALA A 46 -9.29 16.62 11.82
C ALA A 46 -10.07 16.20 10.55
N ALA A 47 -11.12 16.91 10.19
CA ALA A 47 -11.86 16.66 8.96
C ALA A 47 -11.15 17.17 7.70
N ILE A 48 -10.38 18.26 7.82
CA ILE A 48 -9.73 18.94 6.68
C ILE A 48 -8.38 18.29 6.33
N PHE A 49 -7.56 17.96 7.33
CA PHE A 49 -6.22 17.44 7.13
C PHE A 49 -6.17 16.13 6.33
N PRO A 50 -7.01 15.10 6.58
CA PRO A 50 -7.04 13.91 5.77
C PRO A 50 -7.39 14.17 4.31
N LEU A 51 -8.37 15.04 4.05
CA LEU A 51 -8.76 15.41 2.70
C LEU A 51 -7.63 16.10 1.94
N LEU A 52 -6.93 17.00 2.60
CA LEU A 52 -5.80 17.73 2.02
C LEU A 52 -4.62 16.79 1.76
N ALA A 53 -4.25 15.94 2.72
CA ALA A 53 -3.18 14.97 2.59
C ALA A 53 -3.46 13.95 1.46
N MET A 54 -4.68 13.39 1.43
CA MET A 54 -5.08 12.45 0.37
C MET A 54 -5.20 13.13 -0.99
N GLY A 55 -5.63 14.40 -1.03
CA GLY A 55 -5.65 15.19 -2.25
C GLY A 55 -4.26 15.40 -2.85
N ILE A 56 -3.29 15.80 -2.03
CA ILE A 56 -1.89 15.96 -2.45
C ILE A 56 -1.33 14.62 -2.94
N LEU A 57 -1.56 13.55 -2.19
CA LEU A 57 -1.11 12.21 -2.55
C LEU A 57 -1.72 11.74 -3.87
N ALA A 58 -3.01 12.00 -4.10
CA ALA A 58 -3.70 11.67 -5.36
C ALA A 58 -3.06 12.40 -6.56
N VAL A 59 -2.70 13.68 -6.40
CA VAL A 59 -2.00 14.44 -7.45
C VAL A 59 -0.62 13.84 -7.74
N VAL A 60 0.16 13.52 -6.71
CA VAL A 60 1.47 12.90 -6.87
C VAL A 60 1.35 11.55 -7.59
N MET A 61 0.43 10.69 -7.16
CA MET A 61 0.18 9.39 -7.79
C MET A 61 -0.27 9.53 -9.25
N TYR A 62 -1.15 10.49 -9.55
CA TYR A 62 -1.56 10.78 -10.92
C TYR A 62 -0.37 11.17 -11.80
N ILE A 63 0.49 12.08 -11.33
CA ILE A 63 1.68 12.52 -12.04
C ILE A 63 2.61 11.35 -12.31
N MET A 64 2.88 10.52 -11.30
CA MET A 64 3.78 9.35 -11.43
C MET A 64 3.22 8.30 -12.39
N MET A 65 1.93 7.97 -12.31
CA MET A 65 1.30 7.04 -13.25
C MET A 65 1.32 7.58 -14.68
N LYS A 66 1.06 8.88 -14.85
CA LYS A 66 1.13 9.52 -16.16
C LYS A 66 2.55 9.51 -16.71
N PHE A 67 3.55 9.78 -15.88
CA PHE A 67 4.96 9.72 -16.25
C PHE A 67 5.36 8.31 -16.69
N ALA A 68 5.08 7.28 -15.89
CA ALA A 68 5.38 5.89 -16.23
C ALA A 68 4.71 5.47 -17.57
N LYS A 69 3.44 5.84 -17.75
CA LYS A 69 2.69 5.54 -18.98
C LYS A 69 3.28 6.23 -20.21
N LEU A 70 3.66 7.50 -20.11
CA LEU A 70 4.24 8.25 -21.23
C LEU A 70 5.65 7.78 -21.59
N SER A 71 6.41 7.34 -20.59
CA SER A 71 7.76 6.81 -20.76
C SER A 71 7.81 5.35 -21.22
N GLY A 72 6.66 4.63 -21.17
CA GLY A 72 6.58 3.22 -21.54
C GLY A 72 7.31 2.29 -20.55
N PHE A 73 7.37 2.67 -19.28
CA PHE A 73 8.01 1.88 -18.25
C PHE A 73 7.07 0.80 -17.73
N ASP A 74 7.52 -0.44 -17.78
CA ASP A 74 6.79 -1.59 -17.26
C ASP A 74 7.25 -1.99 -15.85
N ASN A 75 8.38 -1.41 -15.39
CA ASN A 75 8.96 -1.71 -14.10
C ASN A 75 9.20 -0.41 -13.29
N TYR A 76 8.95 -0.48 -11.98
CA TYR A 76 9.20 0.65 -11.07
C TYR A 76 10.67 1.07 -11.03
N LYS A 77 11.62 0.15 -11.27
CA LYS A 77 13.06 0.42 -11.35
C LYS A 77 13.41 1.37 -12.49
N ASP A 78 12.77 1.20 -13.64
CA ASP A 78 13.01 2.06 -14.80
C ASP A 78 12.54 3.49 -14.52
N THR A 79 11.48 3.65 -13.74
CA THR A 79 11.00 4.96 -13.26
C THR A 79 12.04 5.64 -12.38
N TYR A 80 12.64 4.90 -11.43
CA TYR A 80 13.69 5.47 -10.56
C TYR A 80 14.96 5.81 -11.33
N ARG A 81 15.38 4.96 -12.26
CA ARG A 81 16.56 5.21 -13.12
C ARG A 81 16.37 6.43 -14.01
N ALA A 82 15.16 6.66 -14.51
CA ALA A 82 14.85 7.83 -15.32
C ALA A 82 14.87 9.13 -14.51
N LEU A 83 14.41 9.08 -13.26
CA LEU A 83 14.40 10.25 -12.36
C LEU A 83 15.78 10.50 -11.73
N TYR A 84 16.51 9.44 -11.40
CA TYR A 84 17.80 9.50 -10.71
C TYR A 84 18.83 8.63 -11.43
N PRO A 85 19.64 9.22 -12.34
CA PRO A 85 20.57 8.47 -13.19
C PRO A 85 21.79 7.89 -12.44
N LYS A 86 21.90 8.09 -11.12
CA LYS A 86 22.99 7.58 -10.30
C LYS A 86 22.69 6.18 -9.79
N PRO A 87 23.53 5.16 -10.04
CA PRO A 87 23.24 3.75 -9.69
C PRO A 87 23.09 3.51 -8.17
N TRP A 88 23.76 4.27 -7.32
CA TRP A 88 23.62 4.13 -5.87
C TRP A 88 22.23 4.55 -5.34
N MET A 89 21.55 5.46 -6.05
CA MET A 89 20.19 5.88 -5.70
C MET A 89 19.18 4.74 -5.88
N GLU A 90 19.36 3.91 -6.91
CA GLU A 90 18.52 2.72 -7.11
C GLU A 90 18.58 1.77 -5.90
N VAL A 91 19.80 1.48 -5.43
CA VAL A 91 20.01 0.63 -4.25
C VAL A 91 19.37 1.25 -3.01
N PHE A 92 19.51 2.55 -2.82
CA PHE A 92 18.90 3.27 -1.72
C PHE A 92 17.36 3.16 -1.73
N PHE A 93 16.74 3.35 -2.88
CA PHE A 93 15.28 3.20 -3.04
C PHE A 93 14.83 1.75 -2.83
N GLU A 94 15.60 0.75 -3.28
CA GLU A 94 15.29 -0.65 -3.05
C GLU A 94 15.33 -1.01 -1.55
N VAL A 95 16.37 -0.60 -0.86
CA VAL A 95 16.49 -0.84 0.60
C VAL A 95 15.32 -0.15 1.34
N PHE A 96 15.03 1.09 1.00
CA PHE A 96 13.92 1.82 1.59
C PHE A 96 12.56 1.14 1.32
N TYR A 97 12.35 0.66 0.09
CA TYR A 97 11.15 -0.07 -0.29
C TYR A 97 10.98 -1.37 0.49
N ILE A 98 12.06 -2.14 0.67
CA ILE A 98 12.05 -3.36 1.49
C ILE A 98 11.68 -3.04 2.94
N ILE A 99 12.26 -1.99 3.52
CA ILE A 99 11.96 -1.56 4.89
C ILE A 99 10.48 -1.20 5.04
N ILE A 100 9.92 -0.45 4.09
CA ILE A 100 8.49 -0.07 4.11
C ILE A 100 7.59 -1.30 4.02
N ILE A 101 7.88 -2.25 3.13
CA ILE A 101 7.09 -3.49 3.01
C ILE A 101 7.13 -4.29 4.31
N LEU A 102 8.32 -4.47 4.89
CA LEU A 102 8.46 -5.20 6.16
C LEU A 102 7.67 -4.52 7.28
N ALA A 103 7.76 -3.20 7.38
CA ALA A 103 6.99 -2.43 8.37
C ALA A 103 5.47 -2.56 8.13
N ALA A 104 5.02 -2.51 6.89
CA ALA A 104 3.61 -2.67 6.55
C ALA A 104 3.10 -4.07 6.90
N VAL A 105 3.84 -5.12 6.55
CA VAL A 105 3.49 -6.51 6.90
C VAL A 105 3.45 -6.70 8.41
N ALA A 106 4.46 -6.20 9.13
CA ALA A 106 4.51 -6.28 10.60
C ALA A 106 3.28 -5.60 11.24
N SER A 107 2.91 -4.41 10.76
CA SER A 107 1.72 -3.69 11.25
C SER A 107 0.42 -4.44 10.96
N CYS A 108 0.31 -5.10 9.80
CA CYS A 108 -0.85 -5.92 9.45
C CYS A 108 -0.97 -7.15 10.34
N VAL A 109 0.17 -7.83 10.62
CA VAL A 109 0.21 -8.99 11.52
C VAL A 109 -0.19 -8.60 12.93
N ASP A 110 0.37 -7.51 13.45
CA ASP A 110 0.08 -7.02 14.79
C ASP A 110 -1.40 -6.61 14.93
N GLY A 111 -1.93 -5.88 13.96
CA GLY A 111 -3.34 -5.48 13.94
C GLY A 111 -4.29 -6.68 13.88
N ALA A 112 -4.03 -7.65 13.01
CA ALA A 112 -4.82 -8.87 12.89
C ALA A 112 -4.69 -9.76 14.14
N GLY A 113 -3.47 -9.89 14.68
CA GLY A 113 -3.19 -10.61 15.92
C GLY A 113 -3.95 -10.03 17.11
N GLY A 114 -4.02 -8.70 17.21
CA GLY A 114 -4.79 -8.00 18.23
C GLY A 114 -6.31 -8.32 18.17
N ILE A 115 -6.87 -8.43 16.95
CA ILE A 115 -8.27 -8.84 16.78
C ILE A 115 -8.47 -10.29 17.25
N VAL A 116 -7.57 -11.21 16.84
CA VAL A 116 -7.65 -12.63 17.28
C VAL A 116 -7.55 -12.73 18.80
N LYS A 117 -6.64 -11.98 19.42
CA LYS A 117 -6.50 -11.93 20.87
C LYS A 117 -7.76 -11.45 21.58
N SER A 118 -8.47 -10.50 21.01
CA SER A 118 -9.73 -10.00 21.59
C SER A 118 -10.87 -11.04 21.56
N LEU A 119 -10.76 -12.03 20.67
CA LEU A 119 -11.75 -13.12 20.54
C LEU A 119 -11.36 -14.37 21.33
N ILE A 120 -10.06 -14.63 21.43
CA ILE A 120 -9.51 -15.84 22.05
C ILE A 120 -8.38 -15.36 22.96
N ASP A 121 -8.52 -15.52 24.25
CA ASP A 121 -7.56 -15.04 25.26
C ASP A 121 -6.23 -15.83 25.23
N LEU A 122 -5.48 -15.66 24.14
CA LEU A 122 -4.19 -16.29 23.89
C LEU A 122 -3.05 -15.25 23.95
N PRO A 123 -1.81 -15.68 24.25
CA PRO A 123 -0.63 -14.81 24.20
C PRO A 123 -0.43 -14.20 22.81
N ASP A 124 -0.01 -12.90 22.74
CA ASP A 124 0.20 -12.17 21.50
C ASP A 124 1.09 -12.90 20.49
N ILE A 125 2.13 -13.58 20.97
CA ILE A 125 3.07 -14.35 20.13
C ILE A 125 2.32 -15.44 19.36
N ILE A 126 1.41 -16.16 20.01
CA ILE A 126 0.64 -17.25 19.38
C ILE A 126 -0.32 -16.67 18.35
N CYS A 127 -1.02 -15.60 18.68
CA CYS A 127 -1.93 -14.91 17.75
C CYS A 127 -1.19 -14.45 16.50
N ASN A 128 -0.05 -13.80 16.66
CA ASN A 128 0.77 -13.32 15.55
C ASN A 128 1.34 -14.46 14.68
N LEU A 129 1.77 -15.56 15.30
CA LEU A 129 2.23 -16.75 14.55
C LEU A 129 1.13 -17.38 13.72
N VAL A 130 -0.09 -17.48 14.25
CA VAL A 130 -1.26 -17.96 13.48
C VAL A 130 -1.54 -17.08 12.29
N ILE A 131 -1.50 -15.75 12.46
CA ILE A 131 -1.71 -14.79 11.35
C ILE A 131 -0.60 -14.92 10.32
N ILE A 132 0.66 -15.01 10.72
CA ILE A 132 1.79 -15.21 9.80
C ILE A 132 1.61 -16.51 8.99
N ALA A 133 1.28 -17.62 9.66
CA ALA A 133 1.03 -18.89 8.98
C ALA A 133 -0.12 -18.80 7.96
N LEU A 134 -1.22 -18.12 8.33
CA LEU A 134 -2.36 -17.88 7.46
C LEU A 134 -1.98 -17.02 6.25
N LEU A 135 -1.20 -15.95 6.45
CA LEU A 135 -0.72 -15.09 5.36
C LEU A 135 0.21 -15.85 4.40
N ILE A 136 1.09 -16.70 4.91
CA ILE A 136 1.95 -17.56 4.08
C ILE A 136 1.10 -18.52 3.25
N LEU A 137 0.12 -19.19 3.85
CA LEU A 137 -0.80 -20.07 3.15
C LEU A 137 -1.59 -19.32 2.07
N LEU A 138 -2.15 -18.19 2.40
CA LEU A 138 -2.88 -17.36 1.44
C LEU A 138 -1.96 -16.85 0.32
N SER A 139 -0.72 -16.53 0.61
CA SER A 139 0.25 -16.08 -0.40
C SER A 139 0.59 -17.20 -1.38
N ILE A 140 0.75 -18.43 -0.89
CA ILE A 140 1.07 -19.61 -1.75
C ILE A 140 -0.13 -20.00 -2.61
N PHE A 141 -1.32 -20.09 -2.02
CA PHE A 141 -2.53 -20.55 -2.72
C PHE A 141 -3.33 -19.42 -3.37
N GLY A 142 -3.24 -18.21 -2.85
CA GLY A 142 -4.00 -17.05 -3.32
C GLY A 142 -3.50 -16.51 -4.65
N VAL A 143 -2.22 -16.64 -4.96
CA VAL A 143 -1.65 -16.22 -6.25
C VAL A 143 -2.26 -17.04 -7.40
N ASP A 144 -2.44 -18.34 -7.22
CA ASP A 144 -3.06 -19.22 -8.22
C ASP A 144 -4.56 -18.94 -8.42
N LEU A 145 -5.23 -18.37 -7.41
CA LEU A 145 -6.64 -18.02 -7.45
C LEU A 145 -6.88 -16.66 -8.11
N ILE A 146 -5.91 -15.74 -8.03
CA ILE A 146 -5.98 -14.39 -8.60
C ILE A 146 -5.60 -14.39 -10.09
N ILE A 147 -4.73 -15.34 -10.51
CA ILE A 147 -4.25 -15.45 -11.90
C ILE A 147 -5.25 -16.21 -12.80
N LYS A 148 -6.23 -16.93 -12.25
CA LYS A 148 -7.33 -17.56 -13.00
C LYS A 148 -8.52 -16.59 -13.15
#